data_ad4a0d2c2a566d5ed2d752ec83196367
#
_entry.id   ad4a0d2c2a566d5ed2d752ec83196367
#
_cell.length_a   1.000
_cell.length_b   1.000
_cell.length_c   1.000
_cell.angle_alpha   90.00
_cell.angle_beta   90.00
_cell.angle_gamma   90.00
#
_symmetry.space_group_name_H-M   'P 1'
#
loop_
_entity.id
_entity.type
_entity.pdbx_description
1 polymer ?
#
loop_
_entity_poly.entity_id
_entity_poly.type
_entity_poly.pdbx_seq_one_letter_code
_entity_poly.pdbx_strand_id
1 'polypeptide(L)'
;DRAIDMLVAHPEVKFDVLTCVNRRNYGNLGDIKQFLVKKGVKQWRVVAVFPVGRAAADPMMRLMPAEYRGILDFIKQTRKEGAIHTNYGCEGFMGDYEGDIRDYFFGCQAGITTGSVLADGSVSACASIRSDYHQGNIYEDDFMDVWEHRYHPYRDREWMRREECSECKFFRYCRGGAMHLRDSDGSMLMCPLHRLG
;
A
#
# COMPACT_ATOMS: atom_id res chain seq x y z
N ASP A 1 -10.40 19.53 4.73
CA ASP A 1 -9.96 20.89 4.48
C ASP A 1 -9.23 21.51 5.67
N ARG A 2 -9.93 21.77 6.78
CA ARG A 2 -9.37 22.40 7.98
C ARG A 2 -8.12 21.67 8.54
N ALA A 3 -8.10 20.32 8.54
CA ALA A 3 -6.94 19.57 9.01
C ALA A 3 -5.70 19.80 8.14
N ILE A 4 -5.87 19.90 6.82
CA ILE A 4 -4.78 20.21 5.90
C ILE A 4 -4.25 21.63 6.18
N ASP A 5 -5.13 22.60 6.34
CA ASP A 5 -4.73 23.99 6.63
C ASP A 5 -3.95 24.08 7.95
N MET A 6 -4.38 23.36 8.98
CA MET A 6 -3.68 23.29 10.26
C MET A 6 -2.30 22.65 10.12
N LEU A 7 -2.19 21.51 9.41
CA LEU A 7 -0.91 20.82 9.23
C LEU A 7 0.06 21.62 8.38
N VAL A 8 -0.41 22.30 7.33
CA VAL A 8 0.43 23.17 6.49
C VAL A 8 0.96 24.38 7.28
N ALA A 9 0.19 24.89 8.24
CA ALA A 9 0.62 25.99 9.11
C ALA A 9 1.72 25.57 10.12
N HIS A 10 2.00 24.28 10.25
CA HIS A 10 2.98 23.69 11.17
C HIS A 10 4.08 22.95 10.42
N PRO A 11 5.08 23.65 9.82
CA PRO A 11 6.10 23.05 8.96
C PRO A 11 7.03 22.05 9.68
N GLU A 12 7.08 22.09 11.01
CA GLU A 12 7.77 21.11 11.85
C GLU A 12 7.09 19.74 11.84
N VAL A 13 5.80 19.65 11.49
CA VAL A 13 5.05 18.41 11.40
C VAL A 13 5.17 17.83 9.99
N LYS A 14 5.81 16.67 9.88
CA LYS A 14 5.84 15.94 8.60
C LYS A 14 4.53 15.18 8.41
N PHE A 15 3.85 15.44 7.31
CA PHE A 15 2.62 14.72 6.94
C PHE A 15 2.55 14.49 5.43
N ASP A 16 1.76 13.53 5.03
CA ASP A 16 1.33 13.34 3.66
C ASP A 16 -0.19 13.24 3.57
N VAL A 17 -0.72 13.50 2.39
CA VAL A 17 -2.13 13.23 2.08
C VAL A 17 -2.20 11.91 1.33
N LEU A 18 -3.04 10.99 1.82
CA LEU A 18 -3.31 9.71 1.14
C LEU A 18 -4.66 9.79 0.41
N THR A 19 -4.66 9.48 -0.88
CA THR A 19 -5.87 9.31 -1.67
C THR A 19 -6.07 7.84 -2.05
N CYS A 20 -7.15 7.24 -1.55
CA CYS A 20 -7.59 5.92 -1.96
C CYS A 20 -8.46 6.03 -3.22
N VAL A 21 -7.92 5.65 -4.37
CA VAL A 21 -8.56 5.81 -5.66
C VAL A 21 -9.47 4.62 -5.98
N ASN A 22 -10.65 4.93 -6.46
CA ASN A 22 -11.65 4.01 -6.95
C ASN A 22 -12.38 4.64 -8.15
N ARG A 23 -13.31 3.94 -8.77
CA ARG A 23 -14.01 4.44 -9.98
C ARG A 23 -14.84 5.71 -9.75
N ARG A 24 -15.25 6.02 -8.50
CA ARG A 24 -16.02 7.23 -8.21
C ARG A 24 -15.16 8.48 -8.19
N ASN A 25 -13.88 8.38 -7.88
CA ASN A 25 -12.97 9.52 -7.77
C ASN A 25 -11.79 9.50 -8.77
N TYR A 26 -11.65 8.46 -9.56
CA TYR A 26 -10.59 8.34 -10.56
C TYR A 26 -10.55 9.56 -11.51
N GLY A 27 -11.71 9.99 -12.00
CA GLY A 27 -11.82 11.16 -12.88
C GLY A 27 -11.43 12.50 -12.24
N ASN A 28 -11.36 12.56 -10.90
CA ASN A 28 -11.12 13.80 -10.15
C ASN A 28 -9.64 13.96 -9.72
N LEU A 29 -8.73 13.07 -10.14
CA LEU A 29 -7.33 13.12 -9.71
C LEU A 29 -6.64 14.44 -10.06
N GLY A 30 -6.98 15.05 -11.20
CA GLY A 30 -6.48 16.36 -11.61
C GLY A 30 -6.91 17.47 -10.65
N ASP A 31 -8.19 17.49 -10.28
CA ASP A 31 -8.75 18.48 -9.36
C ASP A 31 -8.19 18.30 -7.95
N ILE A 32 -8.02 17.05 -7.49
CA ILE A 32 -7.39 16.73 -6.21
C ILE A 32 -5.94 17.25 -6.20
N LYS A 33 -5.17 17.03 -7.27
CA LYS A 33 -3.81 17.56 -7.41
C LYS A 33 -3.79 19.08 -7.27
N GLN A 34 -4.61 19.78 -8.05
CA GLN A 34 -4.69 21.25 -8.03
C GLN A 34 -5.06 21.77 -6.63
N PHE A 35 -6.03 21.13 -6.00
CA PHE A 35 -6.43 21.46 -4.63
C PHE A 35 -5.27 21.31 -3.64
N LEU A 36 -4.56 20.18 -3.66
CA LEU A 36 -3.45 19.91 -2.74
C LEU A 36 -2.28 20.88 -2.97
N VAL A 37 -1.94 21.15 -4.23
CA VAL A 37 -0.91 22.14 -4.59
C VAL A 37 -1.29 23.54 -4.09
N LYS A 38 -2.53 23.97 -4.33
CA LYS A 38 -3.04 25.27 -3.85
C LYS A 38 -3.01 25.38 -2.32
N LYS A 39 -3.24 24.28 -1.61
CA LYS A 39 -3.15 24.22 -0.13
C LYS A 39 -1.70 24.18 0.37
N GLY A 40 -0.72 24.01 -0.47
CA GLY A 40 0.70 23.94 -0.07
C GLY A 40 1.15 22.57 0.46
N VAL A 41 0.37 21.50 0.22
CA VAL A 41 0.74 20.14 0.56
C VAL A 41 1.99 19.75 -0.22
N LYS A 42 2.99 19.18 0.46
CA LYS A 42 4.28 18.80 -0.14
C LYS A 42 4.35 17.35 -0.58
N GLN A 43 3.62 16.46 0.11
CA GLN A 43 3.69 15.02 -0.14
C GLN A 43 2.27 14.46 -0.33
N TRP A 44 2.10 13.71 -1.42
CA TRP A 44 0.85 13.08 -1.78
C TRP A 44 1.07 11.60 -2.11
N ARG A 45 0.39 10.75 -1.39
CA ARG A 45 0.41 9.32 -1.65
C ARG A 45 -0.90 8.88 -2.29
N VAL A 46 -0.80 8.16 -3.39
CA VAL A 46 -1.94 7.63 -4.14
C VAL A 46 -1.91 6.12 -4.05
N VAL A 47 -3.05 5.50 -3.75
CA VAL A 47 -3.21 4.05 -3.71
C VAL A 47 -4.52 3.66 -4.39
N ALA A 48 -4.59 2.51 -5.03
CA ALA A 48 -5.87 1.94 -5.43
C ALA A 48 -6.59 1.33 -4.22
N VAL A 49 -7.91 1.37 -4.20
CA VAL A 49 -8.68 0.63 -3.19
C VAL A 49 -8.51 -0.87 -3.44
N PHE A 50 -8.07 -1.62 -2.44
CA PHE A 50 -7.96 -3.07 -2.54
C PHE A 50 -9.25 -3.78 -2.09
N PRO A 51 -9.54 -4.99 -2.62
CA PRO A 51 -10.85 -5.63 -2.53
C PRO A 51 -11.05 -6.37 -1.21
N VAL A 52 -11.07 -5.65 -0.08
CA VAL A 52 -11.24 -6.23 1.26
C VAL A 52 -12.39 -5.54 2.00
N GLY A 53 -13.08 -6.28 2.85
CA GLY A 53 -14.18 -5.78 3.65
C GLY A 53 -15.30 -5.19 2.78
N ARG A 54 -15.80 -4.02 3.11
CA ARG A 54 -16.89 -3.35 2.37
C ARG A 54 -16.54 -3.06 0.91
N ALA A 55 -15.27 -2.84 0.60
CA ALA A 55 -14.83 -2.58 -0.76
C ALA A 55 -14.93 -3.82 -1.66
N ALA A 56 -14.86 -5.03 -1.11
CA ALA A 56 -15.03 -6.26 -1.89
C ALA A 56 -16.44 -6.39 -2.48
N ALA A 57 -17.47 -5.91 -1.78
CA ALA A 57 -18.86 -6.00 -2.16
C ALA A 57 -19.32 -4.90 -3.16
N ASP A 58 -18.53 -3.84 -3.33
CA ASP A 58 -18.90 -2.70 -4.17
C ASP A 58 -18.05 -2.65 -5.46
N PRO A 59 -18.64 -2.94 -6.65
CA PRO A 59 -17.91 -2.91 -7.92
C PRO A 59 -17.29 -1.53 -8.24
N MET A 60 -17.84 -0.44 -7.71
CA MET A 60 -17.32 0.91 -7.93
C MET A 60 -16.03 1.18 -7.14
N MET A 61 -15.72 0.36 -6.14
CA MET A 61 -14.44 0.43 -5.42
C MET A 61 -13.30 -0.22 -6.20
N ARG A 62 -13.60 -1.07 -7.20
CA ARG A 62 -12.59 -1.78 -7.99
C ARG A 62 -12.34 -1.07 -9.32
N LEU A 63 -11.10 -0.63 -9.53
CA LEU A 63 -10.67 -0.04 -10.79
C LEU A 63 -10.63 -1.07 -11.91
N MET A 64 -10.96 -0.64 -13.12
CA MET A 64 -10.69 -1.42 -14.34
C MET A 64 -9.20 -1.38 -14.69
N PRO A 65 -8.66 -2.35 -15.45
CA PRO A 65 -7.24 -2.38 -15.82
C PRO A 65 -6.75 -1.08 -16.47
N ALA A 66 -7.54 -0.46 -17.33
CA ALA A 66 -7.19 0.81 -17.98
C ALA A 66 -7.14 1.97 -16.96
N GLU A 67 -8.08 2.02 -16.01
CA GLU A 67 -8.10 3.03 -14.93
C GLU A 67 -6.89 2.82 -13.99
N TYR A 68 -6.52 1.57 -13.74
CA TYR A 68 -5.36 1.24 -12.91
C TYR A 68 -4.06 1.72 -13.55
N ARG A 69 -3.85 1.45 -14.87
CA ARG A 69 -2.72 2.02 -15.64
C ARG A 69 -2.76 3.54 -15.62
N GLY A 70 -3.94 4.12 -15.82
CA GLY A 70 -4.13 5.57 -15.84
C GLY A 70 -3.70 6.26 -14.54
N ILE A 71 -3.87 5.61 -13.36
CA ILE A 71 -3.32 6.14 -12.10
C ILE A 71 -1.79 6.18 -12.14
N LEU A 72 -1.15 5.13 -12.60
CA LEU A 72 0.31 5.06 -12.64
C LEU A 72 0.89 6.10 -13.61
N ASP A 73 0.27 6.26 -14.79
CA ASP A 73 0.64 7.29 -15.76
C ASP A 73 0.43 8.70 -15.19
N PHE A 74 -0.67 8.92 -14.48
CA PHE A 74 -0.94 10.18 -13.79
C PHE A 74 0.11 10.50 -12.73
N ILE A 75 0.51 9.52 -11.92
CA ILE A 75 1.57 9.70 -10.91
C ILE A 75 2.89 10.02 -11.59
N LYS A 76 3.28 9.23 -12.60
CA LYS A 76 4.49 9.46 -13.40
C LYS A 76 4.54 10.87 -13.98
N GLN A 77 3.43 11.34 -14.56
CA GLN A 77 3.33 12.70 -15.10
C GLN A 77 3.41 13.77 -13.99
N THR A 78 2.69 13.58 -12.88
CA THR A 78 2.70 14.51 -11.74
C THR A 78 4.10 14.66 -11.14
N ARG A 79 4.86 13.57 -11.04
CA ARG A 79 6.25 13.57 -10.58
C ARG A 79 7.17 14.35 -11.53
N LYS A 80 6.99 14.21 -12.85
CA LYS A 80 7.74 14.99 -13.87
C LYS A 80 7.45 16.49 -13.78
N GLU A 81 6.22 16.86 -13.48
CA GLU A 81 5.82 18.28 -13.32
C GLU A 81 6.41 18.91 -12.05
N GLY A 82 6.68 18.12 -11.01
CA GLY A 82 7.37 18.57 -9.80
C GLY A 82 6.58 19.51 -8.89
N ALA A 83 5.28 19.74 -9.16
CA ALA A 83 4.45 20.65 -8.37
C ALA A 83 4.11 20.14 -6.97
N ILE A 84 4.03 18.82 -6.81
CA ILE A 84 3.80 18.10 -5.55
C ILE A 84 4.52 16.75 -5.61
N HIS A 85 5.23 16.40 -4.55
CA HIS A 85 5.91 15.11 -4.48
C HIS A 85 4.88 13.98 -4.33
N THR A 86 4.79 13.13 -5.36
CA THR A 86 3.74 12.10 -5.42
C THR A 86 4.34 10.71 -5.49
N ASN A 87 3.86 9.80 -4.66
CA ASN A 87 4.27 8.41 -4.63
C ASN A 87 3.06 7.47 -4.72
N TYR A 88 3.22 6.35 -5.44
CA TYR A 88 2.29 5.24 -5.36
C TYR A 88 2.50 4.47 -4.05
N GLY A 89 1.42 4.03 -3.41
CA GLY A 89 1.47 3.32 -2.13
C GLY A 89 2.03 1.89 -2.22
N CYS A 90 1.95 1.17 -1.10
CA CYS A 90 2.63 -0.10 -0.88
C CYS A 90 1.79 -1.34 -1.29
N GLU A 91 1.26 -1.40 -2.51
CA GLU A 91 0.42 -2.54 -2.92
C GLU A 91 1.21 -3.71 -3.50
N GLY A 92 2.27 -3.47 -4.24
CA GLY A 92 3.06 -4.52 -4.86
C GLY A 92 4.06 -3.99 -5.90
N PHE A 93 4.74 -4.92 -6.54
CA PHE A 93 5.67 -4.64 -7.62
C PHE A 93 4.90 -4.27 -8.90
N MET A 94 5.30 -3.17 -9.55
CA MET A 94 4.61 -2.56 -10.70
C MET A 94 5.40 -2.68 -12.02
N GLY A 95 6.34 -3.63 -12.10
CA GLY A 95 7.12 -3.84 -13.32
C GLY A 95 7.88 -2.59 -13.76
N ASP A 96 7.72 -2.21 -15.01
CA ASP A 96 8.43 -1.09 -15.64
C ASP A 96 8.06 0.29 -15.06
N TYR A 97 6.99 0.38 -14.27
CA TYR A 97 6.63 1.62 -13.57
C TYR A 97 7.47 1.90 -12.31
N GLU A 98 8.21 0.90 -11.77
CA GLU A 98 8.89 1.05 -10.49
C GLU A 98 9.83 2.27 -10.53
N GLY A 99 10.55 2.85 -10.74
CA GLY A 99 11.32 4.08 -10.68
C GLY A 99 10.54 5.35 -11.02
N ASP A 100 9.43 5.21 -11.74
CA ASP A 100 8.66 6.37 -12.21
C ASP A 100 7.57 6.81 -11.21
N ILE A 101 7.06 5.89 -10.39
CA ILE A 101 5.89 6.12 -9.54
C ILE A 101 6.19 6.20 -8.05
N ARG A 102 7.42 5.89 -7.63
CA ARG A 102 7.88 5.95 -6.22
C ARG A 102 9.40 6.14 -6.13
N ASP A 103 9.87 6.55 -4.95
CA ASP A 103 11.28 6.85 -4.74
C ASP A 103 12.13 5.62 -4.38
N TYR A 104 11.49 4.50 -4.12
CA TYR A 104 12.13 3.27 -3.69
C TYR A 104 11.61 2.09 -4.51
N PHE A 105 12.43 1.07 -4.66
CA PHE A 105 11.98 -0.19 -5.24
C PHE A 105 11.01 -0.88 -4.27
N PHE A 106 9.91 -1.43 -4.81
CA PHE A 106 8.91 -2.08 -3.97
C PHE A 106 9.52 -3.19 -3.12
N GLY A 107 9.21 -3.14 -1.84
CA GLY A 107 9.45 -4.19 -0.88
C GLY A 107 8.51 -4.00 0.31
N CYS A 108 7.64 -4.96 0.57
CA CYS A 108 6.79 -4.89 1.75
C CYS A 108 7.64 -5.01 3.01
N GLN A 109 7.66 -3.97 3.82
CA GLN A 109 8.49 -3.85 5.02
C GLN A 109 7.87 -4.49 6.27
N ALA A 110 6.65 -5.03 6.15
CA ALA A 110 5.96 -5.69 7.25
C ALA A 110 6.80 -6.86 7.80
N GLY A 111 7.12 -6.80 9.09
CA GLY A 111 7.91 -7.79 9.82
C GLY A 111 9.42 -7.75 9.55
N ILE A 112 9.88 -6.84 8.67
CA ILE A 112 11.30 -6.63 8.36
C ILE A 112 11.82 -5.39 9.11
N THR A 113 11.20 -4.23 8.88
CA THR A 113 11.53 -2.97 9.54
C THR A 113 10.32 -2.36 10.26
N THR A 114 9.13 -2.92 10.08
CA THR A 114 7.87 -2.42 10.63
C THR A 114 7.18 -3.49 11.45
N GLY A 115 6.81 -3.16 12.68
CA GLY A 115 5.90 -3.91 13.54
C GLY A 115 4.78 -3.01 14.01
N SER A 116 3.66 -3.57 14.42
CA SER A 116 2.47 -2.84 14.88
C SER A 116 1.85 -3.52 16.09
N VAL A 117 1.45 -2.71 17.05
CA VAL A 117 0.55 -3.11 18.12
C VAL A 117 -0.80 -2.47 17.84
N LEU A 118 -1.85 -3.26 17.80
CA LEU A 118 -3.21 -2.80 17.52
C LEU A 118 -3.93 -2.40 18.80
N ALA A 119 -5.11 -1.78 18.68
CA ALA A 119 -5.85 -1.26 19.81
C ALA A 119 -6.30 -2.34 20.83
N ASP A 120 -6.45 -3.58 20.38
CA ASP A 120 -6.78 -4.75 21.19
C ASP A 120 -5.54 -5.47 21.78
N GLY A 121 -4.36 -4.87 21.62
CA GLY A 121 -3.09 -5.45 22.02
C GLY A 121 -2.47 -6.44 21.03
N SER A 122 -3.16 -6.78 19.95
CA SER A 122 -2.63 -7.71 18.95
C SER A 122 -1.31 -7.23 18.34
N VAL A 123 -0.34 -8.12 18.23
CA VAL A 123 0.96 -7.86 17.62
C VAL A 123 0.94 -8.32 16.17
N SER A 124 1.07 -7.36 15.27
CA SER A 124 1.09 -7.57 13.82
C SER A 124 2.31 -6.93 13.18
N ALA A 125 2.63 -7.31 11.96
CA ALA A 125 3.71 -6.68 11.20
C ALA A 125 3.29 -5.37 10.52
N CYS A 126 1.98 -5.12 10.36
CA CYS A 126 1.41 -3.89 9.82
C CYS A 126 -0.07 -3.83 10.19
N ALA A 127 -0.58 -2.63 10.48
CA ALA A 127 -1.99 -2.41 10.85
C ALA A 127 -3.00 -2.80 9.74
N SER A 128 -2.54 -2.98 8.50
CA SER A 128 -3.38 -3.39 7.36
C SER A 128 -3.41 -4.90 7.13
N ILE A 129 -2.69 -5.68 7.92
CA ILE A 129 -2.64 -7.14 7.79
C ILE A 129 -3.81 -7.76 8.54
N ARG A 130 -4.40 -8.79 7.97
CA ARG A 130 -5.51 -9.57 8.56
C ARG A 130 -5.11 -10.19 9.90
N SER A 131 -6.10 -10.38 10.78
CA SER A 131 -5.90 -10.98 12.10
C SER A 131 -5.34 -12.41 12.05
N ASP A 132 -5.63 -13.16 10.99
CA ASP A 132 -5.11 -14.52 10.79
C ASP A 132 -3.57 -14.60 10.78
N TYR A 133 -2.92 -13.48 10.51
CA TYR A 133 -1.45 -13.36 10.49
C TYR A 133 -0.87 -12.68 11.74
N HIS A 134 -1.68 -12.30 12.73
CA HIS A 134 -1.14 -11.74 13.97
C HIS A 134 -0.34 -12.79 14.75
N GLN A 135 0.74 -12.37 15.39
CA GLN A 135 1.74 -13.28 15.95
C GLN A 135 1.75 -13.31 17.50
N GLY A 136 0.93 -12.51 18.14
CA GLY A 136 0.85 -12.45 19.59
C GLY A 136 -0.03 -11.30 20.08
N ASN A 137 0.00 -11.09 21.41
CA ASN A 137 -0.72 -10.01 22.06
C ASN A 137 0.14 -9.46 23.20
N ILE A 138 0.31 -8.13 23.29
CA ILE A 138 1.16 -7.49 24.31
C ILE A 138 0.68 -7.67 25.75
N TYR A 139 -0.56 -8.13 25.97
CA TYR A 139 -1.07 -8.46 27.29
C TYR A 139 -0.65 -9.86 27.75
N GLU A 140 -0.14 -10.70 26.84
CA GLU A 140 0.25 -12.10 27.08
C GLU A 140 1.72 -12.36 26.71
N ASP A 141 2.26 -11.60 25.76
CA ASP A 141 3.55 -11.84 25.14
C ASP A 141 4.48 -10.61 25.28
N ASP A 142 5.78 -10.85 25.38
CA ASP A 142 6.78 -9.81 25.19
C ASP A 142 6.90 -9.44 23.70
N PHE A 143 6.80 -8.16 23.37
CA PHE A 143 6.84 -7.70 21.98
C PHE A 143 8.16 -8.07 21.27
N MET A 144 9.28 -8.00 21.98
CA MET A 144 10.58 -8.32 21.38
C MET A 144 10.73 -9.82 21.13
N ASP A 145 10.20 -10.67 22.02
CA ASP A 145 10.15 -12.12 21.77
C ASP A 145 9.33 -12.44 20.53
N VAL A 146 8.13 -11.83 20.39
CA VAL A 146 7.30 -11.99 19.20
C VAL A 146 8.04 -11.51 17.96
N TRP A 147 8.66 -10.33 18.01
CA TRP A 147 9.42 -9.75 16.91
C TRP A 147 10.58 -10.65 16.46
N GLU A 148 11.35 -11.16 17.38
CA GLU A 148 12.56 -11.95 17.08
C GLU A 148 12.22 -13.36 16.61
N HIS A 149 11.25 -14.04 17.25
CA HIS A 149 11.04 -15.47 17.10
C HIS A 149 9.77 -15.87 16.33
N ARG A 150 8.74 -14.99 16.24
CA ARG A 150 7.45 -15.35 15.64
C ARG A 150 7.19 -14.65 14.30
N TYR A 151 7.99 -13.66 13.90
CA TYR A 151 7.81 -12.93 12.64
C TYR A 151 8.31 -13.67 11.39
N HIS A 152 8.62 -14.95 11.52
CA HIS A 152 9.02 -15.81 10.41
C HIS A 152 8.06 -15.74 9.20
N PRO A 153 6.73 -15.79 9.34
CA PRO A 153 5.82 -15.74 8.20
C PRO A 153 5.91 -14.46 7.37
N TYR A 154 6.39 -13.38 7.95
CA TYR A 154 6.59 -12.12 7.24
C TYR A 154 7.97 -12.01 6.58
N ARG A 155 8.98 -12.66 7.13
CA ARG A 155 10.39 -12.59 6.72
C ARG A 155 10.74 -13.62 5.67
N ASP A 156 10.36 -14.86 5.89
CA ASP A 156 10.42 -15.93 4.89
C ASP A 156 9.10 -15.95 4.10
N ARG A 157 9.16 -15.60 2.84
CA ARG A 157 8.00 -15.47 1.97
C ARG A 157 7.93 -16.55 0.89
N GLU A 158 8.74 -17.60 0.97
CA GLU A 158 8.67 -18.71 0.01
C GLU A 158 7.31 -19.42 0.05
N TRP A 159 6.62 -19.42 1.19
CA TRP A 159 5.26 -19.94 1.31
C TRP A 159 4.24 -19.20 0.41
N MET A 160 4.55 -17.96 -0.04
CA MET A 160 3.73 -17.20 -0.99
C MET A 160 3.96 -17.62 -2.45
N ARG A 161 4.97 -18.48 -2.72
CA ARG A 161 5.28 -18.98 -4.07
C ARG A 161 4.33 -20.12 -4.43
N ARG A 162 3.08 -19.78 -4.63
CA ARG A 162 2.02 -20.71 -5.01
C ARG A 162 1.09 -20.07 -6.04
N GLU A 163 0.22 -20.87 -6.65
CA GLU A 163 -0.74 -20.42 -7.64
C GLU A 163 -0.08 -19.58 -8.74
N GLU A 164 -0.58 -18.38 -9.00
CA GLU A 164 -0.02 -17.45 -9.99
C GLU A 164 1.41 -16.98 -9.68
N CYS A 165 1.87 -17.13 -8.44
CA CYS A 165 3.23 -16.80 -8.04
C CYS A 165 4.22 -17.96 -8.23
N SER A 166 3.78 -19.22 -8.43
CA SER A 166 4.65 -20.41 -8.49
C SER A 166 5.68 -20.30 -9.60
N GLU A 167 5.26 -19.95 -10.81
CA GLU A 167 6.07 -19.82 -12.01
C GLU A 167 6.38 -18.34 -12.37
N CYS A 168 6.07 -17.41 -11.48
CA CYS A 168 6.21 -16.00 -11.78
C CYS A 168 7.68 -15.57 -11.80
N LYS A 169 8.17 -15.14 -12.98
CA LYS A 169 9.53 -14.62 -13.17
C LYS A 169 9.88 -13.40 -12.32
N PHE A 170 8.87 -12.67 -11.87
CA PHE A 170 9.03 -11.48 -11.03
C PHE A 170 9.02 -11.79 -9.53
N PHE A 171 8.77 -13.05 -9.12
CA PHE A 171 8.72 -13.40 -7.70
C PHE A 171 9.99 -13.01 -6.94
N ARG A 172 11.16 -13.13 -7.57
CA ARG A 172 12.45 -12.72 -6.99
C ARG A 172 12.51 -11.24 -6.57
N TYR A 173 11.72 -10.38 -7.22
CA TYR A 173 11.62 -8.95 -6.90
C TYR A 173 10.43 -8.65 -6.00
N CYS A 174 9.27 -9.22 -6.33
CA CYS A 174 7.99 -8.99 -5.68
C CYS A 174 7.85 -9.72 -4.34
N ARG A 175 8.45 -10.92 -4.22
CA ARG A 175 8.35 -11.79 -3.05
C ARG A 175 6.90 -12.00 -2.57
N GLY A 176 5.98 -12.20 -3.51
CA GLY A 176 4.57 -12.42 -3.22
C GLY A 176 3.75 -11.16 -2.94
N GLY A 177 4.31 -9.97 -3.12
CA GLY A 177 3.58 -8.69 -2.97
C GLY A 177 3.43 -8.22 -1.54
N ALA A 178 2.44 -7.35 -1.32
CA ALA A 178 2.14 -6.84 0.01
C ALA A 178 1.35 -7.86 0.84
N MET A 179 1.72 -8.02 2.11
CA MET A 179 1.08 -8.96 3.03
C MET A 179 -0.43 -8.75 3.19
N HIS A 180 -0.88 -7.49 3.17
CA HIS A 180 -2.32 -7.19 3.28
C HIS A 180 -3.16 -7.56 2.06
N LEU A 181 -2.51 -8.00 0.96
CA LEU A 181 -3.18 -8.54 -0.23
C LEU A 181 -3.26 -10.08 -0.21
N ARG A 182 -3.04 -10.70 0.93
CA ARG A 182 -3.22 -12.15 1.13
C ARG A 182 -4.49 -12.45 1.92
N ASP A 183 -5.20 -13.50 1.50
CA ASP A 183 -6.35 -14.00 2.24
C ASP A 183 -5.90 -14.95 3.38
N SER A 184 -6.85 -15.45 4.16
CA SER A 184 -6.61 -16.32 5.32
C SER A 184 -5.89 -17.62 4.97
N ASP A 185 -6.12 -18.16 3.77
CA ASP A 185 -5.47 -19.36 3.24
C ASP A 185 -4.13 -19.07 2.54
N GLY A 186 -3.73 -17.79 2.46
CA GLY A 186 -2.53 -17.33 1.79
C GLY A 186 -2.65 -17.09 0.30
N SER A 187 -3.84 -17.26 -0.29
CA SER A 187 -4.09 -16.91 -1.69
C SER A 187 -3.98 -15.41 -1.93
N MET A 188 -3.70 -14.99 -3.17
CA MET A 188 -3.55 -13.59 -3.51
C MET A 188 -4.89 -12.97 -3.89
N LEU A 189 -5.34 -11.98 -3.11
CA LEU A 189 -6.56 -11.22 -3.41
C LEU A 189 -6.44 -10.37 -4.68
N MET A 190 -5.23 -9.90 -4.96
CA MET A 190 -4.95 -9.05 -6.12
C MET A 190 -3.47 -9.02 -6.43
N CYS A 191 -3.09 -9.40 -7.65
CA CYS A 191 -1.76 -9.15 -8.18
C CYS A 191 -1.73 -7.81 -8.92
N PRO A 192 -1.02 -6.79 -8.41
CA PRO A 192 -0.94 -5.50 -9.09
C PRO A 192 -0.36 -5.60 -10.49
N LEU A 193 0.66 -6.45 -10.69
CA LEU A 193 1.32 -6.64 -11.97
C LEU A 193 0.37 -7.21 -13.04
N HIS A 194 -0.47 -8.18 -12.68
CA HIS A 194 -1.46 -8.76 -13.61
C HIS A 194 -2.56 -7.76 -13.98
N ARG A 195 -2.78 -6.73 -13.17
CA ARG A 195 -3.71 -5.65 -13.52
C ARG A 195 -3.17 -4.68 -14.57
N LEU A 196 -1.89 -4.74 -14.83
CA LEU A 196 -1.27 -3.91 -15.86
C LEU A 196 -1.42 -4.52 -17.27
N GLY A 197 -1.81 -5.79 -17.37
CA GLY A 197 -2.07 -6.50 -18.63
C GLY A 197 -0.88 -7.28 -19.09
#